data_ddd99922fc24f8efd737b9d53fac6cc6
#
_entry.id   ddd99922fc24f8efd737b9d53fac6cc6
#
_cell.length_a   1.000
_cell.length_b   1.000
_cell.length_c   1.000
_cell.angle_alpha   90.00
_cell.angle_beta   90.00
_cell.angle_gamma   90.00
#
_symmetry.space_group_name_H-M   'P 1'
#
loop_
_entity.id
_entity.type
_entity.pdbx_description
1 polymer ?
#
loop_
_entity_poly.entity_id
_entity_poly.type
_entity_poly.pdbx_seq_one_letter_code
_entity_poly.pdbx_strand_id
1 'polypeptide(L)' 'NPNGGAIALGHPLGGTGAILLTKALHELERTGTEHALVTMCCGGGLGTGTLLRRV' A
#
# COMPACT_ATOMS: atom_id res chain seq x y z
N ASN A 1 4.11 0.05 -7.53
CA ASN A 1 4.90 -0.61 -6.45
C ASN A 1 6.38 -0.20 -6.51
N PRO A 2 6.68 1.10 -6.36
CA PRO A 2 8.07 1.57 -6.53
C PRO A 2 9.05 0.99 -5.50
N ASN A 3 8.55 0.59 -4.34
CA ASN A 3 9.39 -0.01 -3.29
C ASN A 3 9.04 -1.47 -3.03
N GLY A 4 8.42 -2.11 -3.98
CA GLY A 4 7.93 -3.48 -3.86
C GLY A 4 6.56 -3.55 -3.19
N GLY A 5 5.72 -4.43 -3.67
CA GLY A 5 4.41 -4.73 -3.08
C GLY A 5 4.41 -6.09 -2.41
N ALA A 6 3.22 -6.63 -2.15
CA ALA A 6 3.07 -7.91 -1.45
C ALA A 6 3.78 -9.07 -2.16
N ILE A 7 3.80 -9.08 -3.48
CA ILE A 7 4.48 -10.14 -4.24
C ILE A 7 5.98 -10.14 -3.96
N ALA A 8 6.59 -8.96 -3.89
CA ALA A 8 8.04 -8.83 -3.67
C ALA A 8 8.44 -8.99 -2.21
N LEU A 9 7.61 -8.53 -1.29
CA LEU A 9 7.98 -8.37 0.12
C LEU A 9 7.34 -9.41 1.04
N GLY A 10 6.37 -10.16 0.55
CA GLY A 10 5.59 -11.08 1.34
C GLY A 10 4.21 -10.52 1.66
N HIS A 11 3.31 -11.41 2.01
CA HIS A 11 1.90 -11.05 2.23
C HIS A 11 1.37 -11.72 3.51
N PRO A 12 1.84 -11.28 4.67
CA PRO A 12 1.34 -11.84 5.94
C PRO A 12 -0.11 -11.44 6.18
N LEU A 13 -0.94 -12.44 6.49
CA LEU A 13 -2.32 -12.21 6.82
C LEU A 13 -2.41 -11.32 8.06
N GLY A 14 -3.18 -10.25 7.97
CA GLY A 14 -3.33 -9.29 9.06
C GLY A 14 -2.23 -8.23 9.13
N GLY A 15 -1.12 -8.38 8.40
CA GLY A 15 0.01 -7.42 8.44
C GLY A 15 0.20 -6.59 7.18
N THR A 16 -0.21 -7.11 6.03
CA THR A 16 0.10 -6.49 4.73
C THR A 16 -0.50 -5.09 4.59
N GLY A 17 -1.71 -4.87 5.07
CA GLY A 17 -2.33 -3.55 4.99
C GLY A 17 -1.48 -2.47 5.66
N ALA A 18 -1.00 -2.73 6.87
CA ALA A 18 -0.14 -1.80 7.60
C ALA A 18 1.21 -1.61 6.89
N ILE A 19 1.77 -2.69 6.34
CA ILE A 19 3.03 -2.63 5.58
C ILE A 19 2.88 -1.73 4.36
N LEU A 20 1.83 -1.93 3.57
CA LEU A 20 1.60 -1.17 2.34
C LEU A 20 1.32 0.31 2.63
N LEU A 21 0.52 0.59 3.67
CA LEU A 21 0.25 1.97 4.07
C LEU A 21 1.52 2.68 4.55
N THR A 22 2.35 2.00 5.33
CA THR A 22 3.61 2.55 5.81
C THR A 22 4.56 2.84 4.65
N LYS A 23 4.66 1.93 3.69
CA LYS A 23 5.50 2.13 2.51
C LYS A 23 4.99 3.29 1.65
N ALA A 24 3.68 3.39 1.46
CA ALA A 24 3.09 4.48 0.70
C ALA A 24 3.37 5.83 1.37
N LEU A 25 3.22 5.92 2.69
CA LEU A 25 3.50 7.13 3.44
C LEU A 25 4.95 7.59 3.25
N HIS A 26 5.90 6.69 3.41
CA HIS A 26 7.32 7.03 3.26
C HIS A 26 7.67 7.41 1.83
N GLU A 27 7.04 6.77 0.83
CA GLU A 27 7.26 7.12 -0.57
C GLU A 27 6.69 8.51 -0.89
N LEU A 28 5.53 8.86 -0.34
CA LEU A 28 4.98 10.21 -0.50
C LEU A 28 5.91 11.27 0.11
N GLU A 29 6.47 10.98 1.27
CA GLU A 29 7.44 11.87 1.90
C GLU A 29 8.72 12.00 1.07
N ARG A 30 9.24 10.87 0.57
CA ARG A 30 10.48 10.84 -0.21
C ARG A 30 10.34 11.64 -1.52
N THR A 31 9.21 11.50 -2.21
CA THR A 31 9.00 12.13 -3.53
C THR A 31 8.35 13.51 -3.45
N GLY A 32 7.82 13.89 -2.30
CA GLY A 32 7.09 15.14 -2.14
C GLY A 32 5.73 15.14 -2.80
N THR A 33 5.21 13.97 -3.19
CA THR A 33 3.90 13.85 -3.81
C THR A 33 2.80 13.81 -2.75
N GLU A 34 1.57 14.06 -3.18
CA GLU A 34 0.46 14.26 -2.26
C GLU A 34 -0.46 13.05 -2.13
N HIS A 35 -0.63 12.26 -3.19
CA HIS A 35 -1.61 11.18 -3.22
C HIS A 35 -0.98 9.83 -3.50
N ALA A 36 -1.55 8.80 -2.88
CA ALA A 36 -1.21 7.41 -3.14
C ALA A 36 -2.47 6.56 -3.15
N LEU A 37 -2.44 5.49 -3.94
CA LEU A 37 -3.49 4.48 -3.98
C LEU A 37 -2.90 3.16 -3.53
N VAL A 38 -3.50 2.57 -2.51
CA VAL A 38 -3.12 1.24 -2.01
C VAL A 38 -4.26 0.28 -2.29
N THR A 39 -3.96 -0.81 -2.99
CA THR A 39 -4.94 -1.83 -3.33
C THR A 39 -4.52 -3.17 -2.76
N MET A 40 -5.49 -3.98 -2.38
CA MET A 40 -5.27 -5.31 -1.85
C MET A 40 -6.41 -6.23 -2.26
N CYS A 41 -6.10 -7.50 -2.51
CA CYS A 41 -7.12 -8.53 -2.65
C CYS A 41 -7.64 -8.92 -1.25
N CYS A 42 -8.89 -9.40 -1.22
CA CYS A 42 -9.54 -9.87 0.02
C CYS A 42 -9.93 -11.34 -0.07
N GLY A 43 -9.48 -12.06 -1.10
CA GLY A 43 -9.89 -13.42 -1.39
C GLY A 43 -11.29 -13.47 -2.02
N GLY A 44 -11.68 -14.61 -2.55
CA GLY A 44 -13.01 -14.80 -3.14
C GLY A 44 -13.35 -13.86 -4.29
N GLY A 45 -12.36 -13.34 -5.01
CA GLY A 45 -12.57 -12.40 -6.11
C GLY A 45 -12.86 -10.97 -5.66
N LEU A 46 -12.67 -10.65 -4.39
CA LEU A 46 -12.88 -9.31 -3.83
C LEU A 46 -11.56 -8.54 -3.75
N GLY A 47 -11.67 -7.22 -3.69
CA GLY A 47 -10.51 -6.36 -3.50
C GLY A 47 -10.89 -5.07 -2.79
N THR A 48 -9.87 -4.38 -2.27
CA THR A 48 -10.02 -3.07 -1.64
C THR A 48 -9.13 -2.05 -2.32
N GLY A 49 -9.53 -0.78 -2.23
CA GLY A 49 -8.70 0.33 -2.67
C GLY A 49 -8.77 1.43 -1.63
N THR A 50 -7.63 1.98 -1.26
CA THR A 50 -7.52 3.07 -0.30
C THR A 50 -6.77 4.22 -0.91
N LEU A 51 -7.39 5.38 -0.99
CA LEU A 51 -6.76 6.59 -1.47
C LEU A 51 -6.24 7.38 -0.28
N LEU A 52 -4.95 7.69 -0.31
CA LEU A 52 -4.27 8.44 0.74
C LEU A 52 -3.89 9.82 0.26
N ARG A 53 -3.93 10.78 1.17
CA ARG A 53 -3.45 12.13 0.91
C ARG A 53 -2.52 12.57 2.03
N ARG A 54 -1.34 13.04 1.65
CA ARG A 54 -0.39 13.62 2.61
C ARG A 54 -0.82 15.06 2.94
N VAL A 55 -0.93 15.37 4.17
CA VAL A 55 -1.31 16.71 4.64
C VAL A 55 -0.15 17.46 5.28
#